data_7726d0d38f2676d24c9b3c41db344717
#
_entry.id   7726d0d38f2676d24c9b3c41db344717
#
_cell.length_a   1.000
_cell.length_b   1.000
_cell.length_c   1.000
_cell.angle_alpha   90.00
_cell.angle_beta   90.00
_cell.angle_gamma   90.00
#
_symmetry.space_group_name_H-M   'P 1'
#
loop_
_entity.id
_entity.type
_entity.pdbx_description
1 polymer ?
#
loop_
_entity_poly.entity_id
_entity_poly.type
_entity_poly.pdbx_seq_one_letter_code
_entity_poly.pdbx_strand_id
1 'polypeptide(L)'
;ILYGCGDVVDDYEGIGGPAGLIGVGGAGGAGGDSAVAGVIGGAGGAGGAALLFGAGGAGGAGGSGGGGSVAGDGGAGGNAGLLAPGLAGGAGGGGGQGFDTGGAGGPGGDAGLLVGSGGVGGAGGFGLTTGGPGAAGGDAGLLFGSGGAGGAGGSGRTDLGGAGGAGGKAGLIGNGGNGGAGGAGGNGGGDGGPGGAAFGLGNGGNGGNGGTGTSAGSPGAGGAGGSLIGAEGLPGLLP
;
A
#
# COMPACT_ATOMS: atom_id res chain seq x y z
N ILE A 1 11.29 25.50 8.43
CA ILE A 1 11.41 24.25 7.64
C ILE A 1 12.14 23.28 8.56
N LEU A 2 11.41 22.43 9.27
CA LEU A 2 12.02 21.33 10.02
C LEU A 2 12.02 20.10 9.11
N TYR A 3 13.19 19.74 8.60
CA TYR A 3 13.43 18.43 8.04
C TYR A 3 13.51 17.44 9.22
N GLY A 4 12.53 16.57 9.37
CA GLY A 4 12.65 15.45 10.28
C GLY A 4 13.68 14.47 9.72
N CYS A 5 14.91 14.54 10.22
CA CYS A 5 15.93 13.53 9.97
C CYS A 5 15.60 12.33 10.85
N GLY A 6 15.23 11.21 10.26
CA GLY A 6 15.13 9.95 10.99
C GLY A 6 16.53 9.53 11.46
N ASP A 7 16.71 9.50 12.76
CA ASP A 7 17.95 9.01 13.36
C ASP A 7 17.98 7.47 13.29
N VAL A 8 19.05 6.93 12.73
CA VAL A 8 19.33 5.50 12.69
C VAL A 8 19.97 5.11 14.00
N VAL A 9 19.23 4.56 14.92
CA VAL A 9 19.82 3.79 16.04
C VAL A 9 18.90 2.60 16.36
N ASP A 10 19.43 1.42 16.18
CA ASP A 10 19.02 0.13 16.78
C ASP A 10 17.52 -0.08 17.07
N ASP A 11 16.88 -0.91 16.24
CA ASP A 11 15.55 -1.53 16.44
C ASP A 11 14.32 -0.59 16.61
N TYR A 12 14.45 0.71 16.38
CA TYR A 12 13.33 1.64 16.42
C TYR A 12 12.99 2.18 15.02
N GLU A 13 11.80 1.84 14.59
CA GLU A 13 11.11 2.36 13.41
C GLU A 13 11.04 3.89 13.48
N GLY A 14 11.91 4.59 12.77
CA GLY A 14 11.86 6.06 12.69
C GLY A 14 10.58 6.51 11.98
N ILE A 15 9.60 7.03 12.74
CA ILE A 15 8.42 7.66 12.16
C ILE A 15 8.85 8.94 11.44
N GLY A 16 8.41 9.11 10.19
CA GLY A 16 8.64 10.35 9.44
C GLY A 16 8.01 11.55 10.15
N GLY A 17 8.79 12.61 10.35
CA GLY A 17 8.30 13.83 10.99
C GLY A 17 7.16 14.48 10.19
N PRO A 18 6.13 15.03 10.86
CA PRO A 18 5.06 15.76 10.17
C PRO A 18 5.63 17.02 9.51
N ALA A 19 5.09 17.37 8.33
CA ALA A 19 5.41 18.67 7.73
C ALA A 19 4.75 19.79 8.54
N GLY A 20 5.36 20.98 8.51
CA GLY A 20 4.72 22.18 9.01
C GLY A 20 3.56 22.61 8.10
N LEU A 21 3.13 23.90 8.22
CA LEU A 21 2.02 24.47 7.46
C LEU A 21 2.17 24.27 5.93
N ILE A 22 3.40 24.33 5.42
CA ILE A 22 3.77 24.13 4.02
C ILE A 22 4.98 23.20 3.98
N GLY A 23 4.87 22.06 3.32
CA GLY A 23 5.99 21.12 3.18
C GLY A 23 5.53 19.68 2.99
N VAL A 24 6.46 18.82 2.61
CA VAL A 24 6.22 17.38 2.43
C VAL A 24 6.50 16.67 3.76
N GLY A 25 5.65 15.71 4.13
CA GLY A 25 5.90 14.87 5.31
C GLY A 25 7.20 14.08 5.17
N GLY A 26 7.91 13.86 6.27
CA GLY A 26 9.14 13.07 6.29
C GLY A 26 8.85 11.60 5.94
N ALA A 27 9.79 10.93 5.26
CA ALA A 27 9.68 9.49 5.03
C ALA A 27 9.88 8.70 6.34
N GLY A 28 9.18 7.60 6.50
CA GLY A 28 9.42 6.64 7.58
C GLY A 28 10.75 5.91 7.39
N GLY A 29 11.41 5.54 8.50
CA GLY A 29 12.61 4.73 8.48
C GLY A 29 12.32 3.28 8.07
N ALA A 30 13.29 2.61 7.45
CA ALA A 30 13.17 1.18 7.17
C ALA A 30 13.30 0.36 8.46
N GLY A 31 12.54 -0.72 8.57
CA GLY A 31 12.69 -1.69 9.64
C GLY A 31 14.05 -2.40 9.59
N GLY A 32 14.57 -2.78 10.75
CA GLY A 32 15.83 -3.49 10.87
C GLY A 32 15.75 -4.95 10.41
N ASP A 33 16.79 -5.42 9.73
CA ASP A 33 16.91 -6.82 9.33
C ASP A 33 17.38 -7.68 10.52
N SER A 34 16.84 -8.88 10.63
CA SER A 34 17.32 -9.87 11.61
C SER A 34 18.12 -10.98 10.93
N ALA A 35 19.34 -11.21 11.38
CA ALA A 35 20.16 -12.35 10.99
C ALA A 35 19.97 -13.57 11.91
N VAL A 36 19.29 -13.41 13.05
CA VAL A 36 19.09 -14.46 14.05
C VAL A 36 17.87 -15.30 13.68
N ALA A 37 18.05 -16.62 13.67
CA ALA A 37 16.96 -17.56 13.39
C ALA A 37 15.82 -17.39 14.40
N GLY A 38 14.59 -17.36 13.92
CA GLY A 38 13.39 -17.23 14.75
C GLY A 38 13.09 -15.80 15.20
N VAL A 39 13.91 -14.82 14.80
CA VAL A 39 13.65 -13.39 15.11
C VAL A 39 12.96 -12.70 13.95
N ILE A 40 11.87 -12.00 14.26
CA ILE A 40 11.04 -11.27 13.29
C ILE A 40 11.81 -10.03 12.81
N GLY A 41 11.70 -9.69 11.51
CA GLY A 41 12.23 -8.43 10.97
C GLY A 41 11.49 -7.22 11.56
N GLY A 42 12.17 -6.10 11.72
CA GLY A 42 11.56 -4.86 12.20
C GLY A 42 10.51 -4.32 11.21
N ALA A 43 9.42 -3.75 11.71
CA ALA A 43 8.45 -3.09 10.85
C ALA A 43 9.01 -1.76 10.31
N GLY A 44 8.55 -1.30 9.16
CA GLY A 44 8.89 0.02 8.64
C GLY A 44 8.16 1.14 9.37
N GLY A 45 8.82 2.28 9.56
CA GLY A 45 8.21 3.46 10.17
C GLY A 45 7.15 4.11 9.28
N ALA A 46 6.15 4.72 9.88
CA ALA A 46 5.13 5.47 9.14
C ALA A 46 5.69 6.76 8.54
N GLY A 47 5.22 7.13 7.36
CA GLY A 47 5.49 8.43 6.75
C GLY A 47 4.78 9.57 7.49
N GLY A 48 5.39 10.74 7.55
CA GLY A 48 4.82 11.92 8.19
C GLY A 48 3.68 12.53 7.37
N ALA A 49 2.65 13.02 8.05
CA ALA A 49 1.56 13.75 7.39
C ALA A 49 1.94 15.20 7.07
N ALA A 50 1.35 15.78 6.01
CA ALA A 50 1.38 17.22 5.78
C ALA A 50 0.19 17.88 6.44
N LEU A 51 0.33 19.18 6.88
CA LEU A 51 -0.72 19.84 7.63
C LEU A 51 -1.68 20.61 6.72
N LEU A 52 -1.22 21.57 5.92
CA LEU A 52 -2.08 22.42 5.10
C LEU A 52 -1.78 22.26 3.62
N PHE A 53 -0.55 22.53 3.20
CA PHE A 53 -0.08 22.38 1.81
C PHE A 53 1.11 21.44 1.79
N GLY A 54 0.96 20.25 1.20
CA GLY A 54 2.05 19.30 1.03
C GLY A 54 1.59 17.89 0.76
N ALA A 55 2.49 17.09 0.22
CA ALA A 55 2.28 15.65 0.08
C ALA A 55 2.59 14.93 1.39
N GLY A 56 1.96 13.80 1.61
CA GLY A 56 2.35 12.89 2.68
C GLY A 56 3.70 12.25 2.43
N GLY A 57 4.43 11.92 3.49
CA GLY A 57 5.69 11.19 3.42
C GLY A 57 5.46 9.71 3.12
N ALA A 58 6.41 9.05 2.45
CA ALA A 58 6.34 7.61 2.22
C ALA A 58 6.56 6.83 3.52
N GLY A 59 5.91 5.68 3.66
CA GLY A 59 6.21 4.70 4.71
C GLY A 59 7.52 3.98 4.45
N GLY A 60 8.21 3.58 5.51
CA GLY A 60 9.44 2.79 5.45
C GLY A 60 9.18 1.33 5.07
N ALA A 61 10.14 0.68 4.43
CA ALA A 61 10.07 -0.75 4.15
C ALA A 61 10.22 -1.58 5.43
N GLY A 62 9.57 -2.72 5.49
CA GLY A 62 9.79 -3.70 6.55
C GLY A 62 11.13 -4.40 6.40
N GLY A 63 11.75 -4.76 7.52
CA GLY A 63 13.00 -5.49 7.56
C GLY A 63 12.84 -6.99 7.29
N SER A 64 13.91 -7.64 6.87
CA SER A 64 13.93 -9.07 6.62
C SER A 64 13.94 -9.87 7.93
N GLY A 65 13.21 -10.97 7.95
CA GLY A 65 13.23 -11.90 9.09
C GLY A 65 14.38 -12.88 9.00
N GLY A 66 14.90 -13.33 10.14
CA GLY A 66 15.89 -14.38 10.24
C GLY A 66 15.32 -15.76 9.89
N GLY A 67 16.19 -16.81 9.80
CA GLY A 67 15.80 -18.16 9.40
C GLY A 67 14.62 -18.71 10.20
N GLY A 68 13.55 -19.14 9.57
CA GLY A 68 12.35 -19.69 10.18
C GLY A 68 11.41 -18.66 10.81
N SER A 69 11.48 -17.38 10.39
CA SER A 69 10.68 -16.31 10.96
C SER A 69 9.94 -15.47 9.91
N VAL A 70 9.03 -14.65 10.40
CA VAL A 70 8.23 -13.69 9.65
C VAL A 70 9.03 -12.42 9.41
N ALA A 71 8.86 -11.77 8.28
CA ALA A 71 9.42 -10.47 8.02
C ALA A 71 8.61 -9.34 8.68
N GLY A 72 9.22 -8.17 8.78
CA GLY A 72 8.57 -6.95 9.24
C GLY A 72 7.60 -6.40 8.17
N ASP A 73 6.54 -5.77 8.65
CA ASP A 73 5.56 -5.11 7.78
C ASP A 73 6.08 -3.76 7.28
N GLY A 74 5.60 -3.33 6.14
CA GLY A 74 5.85 -1.96 5.64
C GLY A 74 5.10 -0.91 6.44
N GLY A 75 5.70 0.25 6.62
CA GLY A 75 5.10 1.40 7.28
C GLY A 75 4.02 2.07 6.42
N ALA A 76 3.05 2.68 7.09
CA ALA A 76 1.99 3.42 6.40
C ALA A 76 2.52 4.68 5.71
N GLY A 77 1.95 5.05 4.56
CA GLY A 77 2.17 6.37 3.98
C GLY A 77 1.49 7.47 4.79
N GLY A 78 2.09 8.64 4.87
CA GLY A 78 1.51 9.81 5.53
C GLY A 78 0.41 10.46 4.68
N ASN A 79 -0.55 11.11 5.34
CA ASN A 79 -1.62 11.80 4.64
C ASN A 79 -1.14 13.12 4.04
N ALA A 80 -1.75 13.54 2.91
CA ALA A 80 -1.50 14.86 2.33
C ALA A 80 -2.21 15.95 3.13
N GLY A 81 -1.76 17.20 2.95
CA GLY A 81 -2.32 18.37 3.64
C GLY A 81 -3.73 18.72 3.18
N LEU A 82 -4.43 19.50 4.01
CA LEU A 82 -5.85 19.86 3.84
C LEU A 82 -6.18 20.45 2.44
N LEU A 83 -5.32 21.32 1.96
CA LEU A 83 -5.43 22.01 0.66
C LEU A 83 -4.19 21.68 -0.18
N ALA A 84 -4.12 20.47 -0.68
CA ALA A 84 -2.97 19.97 -1.45
C ALA A 84 -3.34 19.67 -2.92
N PRO A 85 -3.70 20.68 -3.74
CA PRO A 85 -4.11 20.46 -5.14
C PRO A 85 -2.97 19.81 -5.93
N GLY A 86 -3.25 18.65 -6.52
CA GLY A 86 -2.30 17.88 -7.32
C GLY A 86 -1.22 17.13 -6.51
N LEU A 87 -1.29 17.18 -5.18
CA LEU A 87 -0.42 16.41 -4.32
C LEU A 87 -1.11 15.14 -3.81
N ALA A 88 -0.33 14.10 -3.56
CA ALA A 88 -0.84 12.79 -3.17
C ALA A 88 -0.54 12.50 -1.70
N GLY A 89 -1.32 11.60 -1.11
CA GLY A 89 -0.91 10.89 0.09
C GLY A 89 0.39 10.12 -0.16
N GLY A 90 1.19 9.90 0.87
CA GLY A 90 2.44 9.15 0.77
C GLY A 90 2.19 7.69 0.36
N ALA A 91 3.12 7.09 -0.38
CA ALA A 91 3.06 5.65 -0.65
C ALA A 91 3.31 4.86 0.63
N GLY A 92 2.64 3.72 0.78
CA GLY A 92 2.96 2.75 1.82
C GLY A 92 4.28 2.04 1.54
N GLY A 93 5.00 1.67 2.60
CA GLY A 93 6.24 0.91 2.49
C GLY A 93 5.99 -0.55 2.09
N GLY A 94 6.94 -1.17 1.40
CA GLY A 94 6.87 -2.61 1.10
C GLY A 94 7.12 -3.48 2.33
N GLY A 95 6.52 -4.67 2.38
CA GLY A 95 6.82 -5.68 3.39
C GLY A 95 8.21 -6.29 3.17
N GLY A 96 8.83 -6.72 4.28
CA GLY A 96 10.16 -7.35 4.27
C GLY A 96 10.13 -8.78 3.75
N GLN A 97 11.32 -9.36 3.51
CA GLN A 97 11.45 -10.76 3.10
C GLN A 97 11.52 -11.68 4.31
N GLY A 98 10.71 -12.74 4.33
CA GLY A 98 10.69 -13.73 5.41
C GLY A 98 11.12 -15.11 4.95
N PHE A 99 11.74 -15.89 5.88
CA PHE A 99 12.00 -17.32 5.65
C PHE A 99 10.73 -18.14 5.73
N ASP A 100 9.77 -17.75 6.55
CA ASP A 100 8.46 -18.41 6.61
C ASP A 100 7.43 -17.55 5.86
N THR A 101 7.09 -16.40 6.41
CA THR A 101 6.07 -15.53 5.81
C THR A 101 6.66 -14.16 5.49
N GLY A 102 6.38 -13.64 4.30
CA GLY A 102 6.73 -12.28 3.91
C GLY A 102 5.92 -11.26 4.71
N GLY A 103 6.49 -10.10 5.01
CA GLY A 103 5.81 -9.00 5.68
C GLY A 103 4.68 -8.41 4.83
N ALA A 104 3.66 -7.88 5.46
CA ALA A 104 2.60 -7.14 4.76
C ALA A 104 3.11 -5.81 4.21
N GLY A 105 2.55 -5.33 3.10
CA GLY A 105 2.76 -3.95 2.67
C GLY A 105 2.10 -2.96 3.63
N GLY A 106 2.60 -1.73 3.71
CA GLY A 106 1.97 -0.64 4.45
C GLY A 106 0.87 0.05 3.62
N PRO A 107 -0.22 0.53 4.22
CA PRO A 107 -1.27 1.25 3.48
C PRO A 107 -0.75 2.56 2.89
N GLY A 108 -1.28 2.95 1.74
CA GLY A 108 -1.07 4.28 1.18
C GLY A 108 -1.75 5.34 2.05
N GLY A 109 -1.15 6.52 2.15
CA GLY A 109 -1.75 7.66 2.85
C GLY A 109 -2.91 8.26 2.06
N ASP A 110 -3.87 8.84 2.78
CA ASP A 110 -5.00 9.52 2.15
C ASP A 110 -4.59 10.88 1.58
N ALA A 111 -5.35 11.34 0.60
CA ALA A 111 -5.24 12.69 0.09
C ALA A 111 -5.67 13.74 1.12
N GLY A 112 -5.41 15.01 0.81
CA GLY A 112 -5.96 16.11 1.58
C GLY A 112 -7.50 16.15 1.51
N LEU A 113 -8.13 16.81 2.48
CA LEU A 113 -9.59 16.75 2.67
C LEU A 113 -10.39 17.11 1.41
N LEU A 114 -9.99 18.13 0.64
CA LEU A 114 -10.77 18.63 -0.47
C LEU A 114 -10.26 18.13 -1.84
N VAL A 115 -8.97 18.17 -2.04
CA VAL A 115 -8.35 17.91 -3.35
C VAL A 115 -7.06 17.14 -3.17
N GLY A 116 -6.85 16.12 -3.99
CA GLY A 116 -5.62 15.32 -4.01
C GLY A 116 -5.91 13.87 -4.31
N SER A 117 -4.89 13.14 -4.70
CA SER A 117 -4.98 11.71 -4.95
C SER A 117 -4.50 10.90 -3.75
N GLY A 118 -5.10 9.75 -3.51
CA GLY A 118 -4.60 8.81 -2.51
C GLY A 118 -3.21 8.25 -2.87
N GLY A 119 -2.43 7.90 -1.86
CA GLY A 119 -1.14 7.24 -2.01
C GLY A 119 -1.29 5.77 -2.40
N VAL A 120 -0.29 5.21 -3.05
CA VAL A 120 -0.28 3.79 -3.43
C VAL A 120 -0.01 2.92 -2.20
N GLY A 121 -0.71 1.79 -2.06
CA GLY A 121 -0.41 0.79 -1.05
C GLY A 121 0.91 0.07 -1.31
N GLY A 122 1.63 -0.29 -0.25
CA GLY A 122 2.88 -1.04 -0.33
C GLY A 122 2.67 -2.48 -0.80
N ALA A 123 3.63 -3.03 -1.51
CA ALA A 123 3.61 -4.43 -1.89
C ALA A 123 3.92 -5.33 -0.69
N GLY A 124 3.34 -6.52 -0.65
CA GLY A 124 3.72 -7.56 0.30
C GLY A 124 5.11 -8.13 0.00
N GLY A 125 5.79 -8.58 1.04
CA GLY A 125 7.13 -9.16 0.96
C GLY A 125 7.12 -10.62 0.48
N PHE A 126 8.28 -11.06 -0.01
CA PHE A 126 8.49 -12.47 -0.36
C PHE A 126 8.53 -13.34 0.91
N GLY A 127 7.94 -14.52 0.85
CA GLY A 127 8.07 -15.56 1.86
C GLY A 127 8.51 -16.88 1.25
N LEU A 128 9.34 -17.66 1.96
CA LEU A 128 9.70 -19.00 1.49
C LEU A 128 8.49 -19.94 1.55
N THR A 129 7.63 -19.78 2.54
CA THR A 129 6.37 -20.52 2.66
C THR A 129 5.22 -19.68 2.07
N THR A 130 4.91 -18.55 2.66
CA THR A 130 3.75 -17.72 2.25
C THR A 130 4.19 -16.29 1.97
N GLY A 131 3.74 -15.72 0.86
CA GLY A 131 3.96 -14.30 0.54
C GLY A 131 3.12 -13.38 1.42
N GLY A 132 3.66 -12.21 1.77
CA GLY A 132 2.93 -11.18 2.50
C GLY A 132 1.82 -10.54 1.66
N PRO A 133 0.71 -10.09 2.26
CA PRO A 133 -0.33 -9.37 1.53
C PRO A 133 0.13 -7.96 1.11
N GLY A 134 -0.33 -7.51 -0.04
CA GLY A 134 -0.25 -6.11 -0.44
C GLY A 134 -1.28 -5.27 0.31
N ALA A 135 -0.98 -4.01 0.55
CA ALA A 135 -1.85 -3.11 1.30
C ALA A 135 -2.76 -2.26 0.41
N ALA A 136 -3.79 -1.70 1.01
CA ALA A 136 -4.72 -0.82 0.31
C ALA A 136 -4.06 0.49 -0.12
N GLY A 137 -4.49 1.04 -1.25
CA GLY A 137 -4.23 2.42 -1.62
C GLY A 137 -5.07 3.39 -0.78
N GLY A 138 -4.57 4.60 -0.57
CA GLY A 138 -5.26 5.66 0.15
C GLY A 138 -6.46 6.22 -0.63
N ASP A 139 -7.39 6.84 0.08
CA ASP A 139 -8.56 7.48 -0.51
C ASP A 139 -8.21 8.90 -1.05
N ALA A 140 -8.94 9.32 -2.06
CA ALA A 140 -8.83 10.67 -2.63
C ALA A 140 -9.47 11.74 -1.74
N GLY A 141 -9.18 13.01 -2.04
CA GLY A 141 -9.89 14.13 -1.44
C GLY A 141 -11.37 14.17 -1.84
N LEU A 142 -12.19 14.82 -1.02
CA LEU A 142 -13.66 14.76 -1.13
C LEU A 142 -14.20 15.26 -2.47
N LEU A 143 -13.61 16.32 -3.03
CA LEU A 143 -14.13 16.97 -4.26
C LEU A 143 -13.42 16.46 -5.51
N PHE A 144 -12.09 16.49 -5.52
CA PHE A 144 -11.31 16.15 -6.71
C PHE A 144 -10.15 15.24 -6.34
N GLY A 145 -10.05 14.09 -7.01
CA GLY A 145 -8.91 13.22 -6.89
C GLY A 145 -9.23 11.78 -7.20
N SER A 146 -8.18 11.05 -7.58
CA SER A 146 -8.29 9.61 -7.81
C SER A 146 -7.80 8.85 -6.58
N GLY A 147 -8.42 7.73 -6.29
CA GLY A 147 -7.94 6.80 -5.25
C GLY A 147 -6.58 6.23 -5.61
N GLY A 148 -5.77 5.93 -4.61
CA GLY A 148 -4.48 5.26 -4.77
C GLY A 148 -4.64 3.80 -5.21
N ALA A 149 -3.70 3.27 -5.96
CA ALA A 149 -3.70 1.85 -6.29
C ALA A 149 -3.37 0.99 -5.06
N GLY A 150 -3.94 -0.20 -4.98
CA GLY A 150 -3.55 -1.21 -4.00
C GLY A 150 -2.18 -1.84 -4.33
N GLY A 151 -1.44 -2.24 -3.30
CA GLY A 151 -0.16 -2.92 -3.44
C GLY A 151 -0.32 -4.37 -3.92
N ALA A 152 0.64 -4.87 -4.67
CA ALA A 152 0.64 -6.28 -5.06
C ALA A 152 0.94 -7.19 -3.85
N GLY A 153 0.36 -8.38 -3.84
CA GLY A 153 0.75 -9.43 -2.91
C GLY A 153 2.15 -9.96 -3.18
N GLY A 154 2.86 -10.33 -2.13
CA GLY A 154 4.19 -10.95 -2.21
C GLY A 154 4.12 -12.39 -2.70
N SER A 155 5.21 -12.89 -3.27
CA SER A 155 5.26 -14.29 -3.69
C SER A 155 5.58 -15.23 -2.52
N GLY A 156 4.89 -16.36 -2.48
CA GLY A 156 5.23 -17.50 -1.62
C GLY A 156 5.85 -18.62 -2.47
N ARG A 157 6.93 -19.22 -2.01
CA ARG A 157 7.62 -20.23 -2.83
C ARG A 157 6.97 -21.58 -2.73
N THR A 158 6.57 -22.05 -1.54
CA THR A 158 6.08 -23.42 -1.33
C THR A 158 4.58 -23.49 -1.10
N ASP A 159 3.95 -22.47 -0.54
CA ASP A 159 2.54 -22.50 -0.18
C ASP A 159 1.76 -21.40 -0.90
N LEU A 160 1.32 -20.35 -0.21
CA LEU A 160 0.41 -19.36 -0.79
C LEU A 160 1.14 -18.08 -1.22
N GLY A 161 0.71 -17.49 -2.34
CA GLY A 161 0.99 -16.10 -2.66
C GLY A 161 0.16 -15.17 -1.77
N GLY A 162 0.68 -13.99 -1.45
CA GLY A 162 -0.04 -12.96 -0.72
C GLY A 162 -1.19 -12.38 -1.55
N ALA A 163 -2.27 -11.97 -0.91
CA ALA A 163 -3.36 -11.26 -1.60
C ALA A 163 -2.94 -9.85 -2.02
N GLY A 164 -3.46 -9.35 -3.13
CA GLY A 164 -3.33 -7.95 -3.54
C GLY A 164 -4.18 -7.02 -2.69
N GLY A 165 -3.71 -5.80 -2.47
CA GLY A 165 -4.43 -4.77 -1.73
C GLY A 165 -5.59 -4.15 -2.52
N ALA A 166 -6.57 -3.60 -1.83
CA ALA A 166 -7.68 -2.88 -2.45
C ALA A 166 -7.23 -1.53 -3.03
N GLY A 167 -7.84 -1.09 -4.12
CA GLY A 167 -7.72 0.29 -4.59
C GLY A 167 -8.49 1.26 -3.70
N GLY A 168 -7.97 2.48 -3.52
CA GLY A 168 -8.63 3.55 -2.76
C GLY A 168 -9.83 4.16 -3.51
N LYS A 169 -10.70 4.82 -2.78
CA LYS A 169 -11.90 5.47 -3.35
C LYS A 169 -11.55 6.81 -3.98
N ALA A 170 -12.32 7.19 -5.01
CA ALA A 170 -12.23 8.52 -5.60
C ALA A 170 -13.03 9.57 -4.81
N GLY A 171 -12.73 10.85 -5.07
CA GLY A 171 -13.58 11.97 -4.67
C GLY A 171 -14.85 12.09 -5.51
N LEU A 172 -15.56 13.22 -5.38
CA LEU A 172 -16.76 13.52 -6.18
C LEU A 172 -16.47 13.47 -7.67
N ILE A 173 -15.28 13.93 -8.08
CA ILE A 173 -14.78 13.86 -9.45
C ILE A 173 -13.40 13.20 -9.43
N GLY A 174 -13.30 12.00 -10.01
CA GLY A 174 -12.08 11.22 -10.08
C GLY A 174 -12.34 9.74 -10.25
N ASN A 175 -11.30 8.99 -10.54
CA ASN A 175 -11.39 7.55 -10.74
C ASN A 175 -11.01 6.79 -9.47
N GLY A 176 -11.65 5.66 -9.22
CA GLY A 176 -11.22 4.73 -8.19
C GLY A 176 -9.83 4.17 -8.50
N GLY A 177 -9.05 3.87 -7.46
CA GLY A 177 -7.75 3.22 -7.58
C GLY A 177 -7.89 1.76 -8.04
N ASN A 178 -6.92 1.26 -8.80
CA ASN A 178 -6.91 -0.15 -9.17
C ASN A 178 -6.55 -1.03 -7.98
N GLY A 179 -7.11 -2.23 -7.92
CA GLY A 179 -6.67 -3.26 -6.97
C GLY A 179 -5.30 -3.80 -7.34
N GLY A 180 -4.53 -4.23 -6.33
CA GLY A 180 -3.24 -4.89 -6.48
C GLY A 180 -3.39 -6.33 -6.96
N ALA A 181 -2.43 -6.82 -7.73
CA ALA A 181 -2.40 -8.22 -8.15
C ALA A 181 -2.08 -9.13 -6.97
N GLY A 182 -2.61 -10.34 -6.98
CA GLY A 182 -2.20 -11.41 -6.08
C GLY A 182 -0.80 -11.92 -6.39
N GLY A 183 -0.06 -12.32 -5.36
CA GLY A 183 1.26 -12.89 -5.47
C GLY A 183 1.26 -14.33 -5.99
N ALA A 184 2.35 -14.76 -6.61
CA ALA A 184 2.52 -16.16 -6.99
C ALA A 184 2.74 -17.04 -5.77
N GLY A 185 2.23 -18.28 -5.80
CA GLY A 185 2.48 -19.27 -4.76
C GLY A 185 2.77 -20.64 -5.36
N GLY A 186 3.38 -21.52 -4.58
CA GLY A 186 3.64 -22.91 -4.99
C GLY A 186 2.35 -23.73 -5.07
N ASN A 187 1.60 -23.75 -4.00
CA ASN A 187 0.32 -24.45 -3.90
C ASN A 187 -0.83 -23.57 -4.38
N GLY A 188 -0.90 -22.31 -3.97
CA GLY A 188 -1.98 -21.42 -4.35
C GLY A 188 -1.50 -20.00 -4.63
N GLY A 189 -1.97 -19.41 -5.72
CA GLY A 189 -1.79 -17.99 -5.99
C GLY A 189 -2.63 -17.15 -5.03
N GLY A 190 -2.14 -15.97 -4.68
CA GLY A 190 -2.90 -14.99 -3.89
C GLY A 190 -4.04 -14.39 -4.70
N ASP A 191 -5.12 -13.99 -4.04
CA ASP A 191 -6.24 -13.32 -4.67
C ASP A 191 -5.87 -11.89 -5.08
N GLY A 192 -6.41 -11.42 -6.20
CA GLY A 192 -6.33 -10.03 -6.61
C GLY A 192 -7.19 -9.13 -5.73
N GLY A 193 -6.70 -7.93 -5.41
CA GLY A 193 -7.43 -6.94 -4.64
C GLY A 193 -8.57 -6.29 -5.45
N PRO A 194 -9.68 -5.88 -4.81
CA PRO A 194 -10.76 -5.17 -5.48
C PRO A 194 -10.34 -3.76 -5.91
N GLY A 195 -10.91 -3.27 -7.01
CA GLY A 195 -10.78 -1.88 -7.43
C GLY A 195 -11.60 -0.95 -6.53
N GLY A 196 -11.10 0.29 -6.36
CA GLY A 196 -11.79 1.33 -5.60
C GLY A 196 -12.99 1.90 -6.36
N ALA A 197 -14.00 2.36 -5.63
CA ALA A 197 -15.18 2.99 -6.18
C ALA A 197 -14.93 4.46 -6.55
N ALA A 198 -15.59 4.93 -7.62
CA ALA A 198 -15.81 6.33 -7.89
C ALA A 198 -17.11 6.79 -7.24
N PHE A 199 -17.24 8.10 -6.90
CA PHE A 199 -18.43 8.58 -6.20
C PHE A 199 -19.44 9.25 -7.14
N GLY A 200 -19.09 10.37 -7.77
CA GLY A 200 -20.00 11.14 -8.62
C GLY A 200 -19.70 11.01 -10.11
N LEU A 201 -18.57 11.55 -10.53
CA LEU A 201 -18.07 11.56 -11.91
C LEU A 201 -16.73 10.84 -11.98
N GLY A 202 -16.66 9.73 -12.70
CA GLY A 202 -15.42 8.98 -12.92
C GLY A 202 -15.65 7.48 -12.92
N ASN A 203 -14.66 6.75 -13.38
CA ASN A 203 -14.74 5.30 -13.48
C ASN A 203 -14.30 4.61 -12.17
N GLY A 204 -14.90 3.48 -11.88
CA GLY A 204 -14.36 2.56 -10.86
C GLY A 204 -12.97 2.06 -11.25
N GLY A 205 -12.14 1.76 -10.26
CA GLY A 205 -10.84 1.14 -10.47
C GLY A 205 -10.97 -0.31 -10.92
N ASN A 206 -10.03 -0.80 -11.71
CA ASN A 206 -10.01 -2.22 -12.08
C ASN A 206 -9.62 -3.10 -10.89
N GLY A 207 -10.16 -4.30 -10.83
CA GLY A 207 -9.69 -5.33 -9.91
C GLY A 207 -8.29 -5.82 -10.27
N GLY A 208 -7.53 -6.28 -9.28
CA GLY A 208 -6.23 -6.90 -9.47
C GLY A 208 -6.35 -8.33 -10.03
N ASN A 209 -5.35 -8.75 -10.79
CA ASN A 209 -5.30 -10.13 -11.29
C ASN A 209 -5.05 -11.12 -10.15
N GLY A 210 -5.57 -12.33 -10.27
CA GLY A 210 -5.19 -13.43 -9.39
C GLY A 210 -3.72 -13.82 -9.59
N GLY A 211 -3.09 -14.36 -8.56
CA GLY A 211 -1.73 -14.89 -8.60
C GLY A 211 -1.67 -16.30 -9.16
N THR A 212 -0.52 -16.67 -9.72
CA THR A 212 -0.25 -18.04 -10.23
C THR A 212 0.05 -19.01 -9.09
N GLY A 213 -0.31 -20.27 -9.27
CA GLY A 213 -0.03 -21.36 -8.34
C GLY A 213 -0.58 -22.66 -8.88
N THR A 214 -0.40 -23.79 -8.18
CA THR A 214 -1.09 -25.05 -8.50
C THR A 214 -2.61 -24.83 -8.51
N SER A 215 -3.11 -24.02 -7.56
CA SER A 215 -4.45 -23.43 -7.56
C SER A 215 -4.30 -21.93 -7.85
N ALA A 216 -4.96 -21.45 -8.89
CA ALA A 216 -4.92 -20.04 -9.24
C ALA A 216 -5.64 -19.20 -8.18
N GLY A 217 -5.12 -18.02 -7.89
CA GLY A 217 -5.81 -17.03 -7.07
C GLY A 217 -7.01 -16.43 -7.81
N SER A 218 -8.03 -16.00 -7.06
CA SER A 218 -9.20 -15.35 -7.62
C SER A 218 -8.90 -13.93 -8.11
N PRO A 219 -9.47 -13.48 -9.22
CA PRO A 219 -9.34 -12.09 -9.62
C PRO A 219 -10.14 -11.17 -8.70
N GLY A 220 -9.63 -9.98 -8.47
CA GLY A 220 -10.33 -8.92 -7.75
C GLY A 220 -11.52 -8.37 -8.55
N ALA A 221 -12.57 -7.98 -7.86
CA ALA A 221 -13.72 -7.31 -8.50
C ALA A 221 -13.34 -5.89 -8.94
N GLY A 222 -13.95 -5.42 -10.03
CA GLY A 222 -13.88 -4.01 -10.40
C GLY A 222 -14.64 -3.12 -9.41
N GLY A 223 -14.20 -1.90 -9.23
CA GLY A 223 -14.87 -0.91 -8.40
C GLY A 223 -16.11 -0.31 -9.10
N ALA A 224 -17.07 0.16 -8.31
CA ALA A 224 -18.26 0.82 -8.84
C ALA A 224 -17.89 2.14 -9.55
N GLY A 225 -18.55 2.39 -10.67
CA GLY A 225 -18.47 3.69 -11.39
C GLY A 225 -19.24 4.78 -10.66
N GLY A 226 -18.94 6.03 -11.02
CA GLY A 226 -19.62 7.19 -10.47
C GLY A 226 -21.12 7.21 -10.76
N SER A 227 -21.89 7.69 -9.79
CA SER A 227 -23.36 7.66 -9.82
C SER A 227 -23.98 8.57 -10.88
N LEU A 228 -23.28 9.60 -11.33
CA LEU A 228 -23.72 10.53 -12.37
C LEU A 228 -23.19 10.11 -13.74
N ILE A 229 -21.89 9.92 -13.87
CA ILE A 229 -21.23 9.46 -15.10
C ILE A 229 -20.00 8.66 -14.69
N GLY A 230 -19.91 7.42 -15.15
CA GLY A 230 -18.76 6.55 -14.96
C GLY A 230 -19.07 5.10 -15.29
N ALA A 231 -18.05 4.40 -15.76
CA ALA A 231 -18.12 2.96 -15.96
C ALA A 231 -17.64 2.24 -14.70
N GLU A 232 -18.16 1.05 -14.46
CA GLU A 232 -17.57 0.14 -13.49
C GLU A 232 -16.16 -0.26 -13.93
N GLY A 233 -15.28 -0.48 -12.97
CA GLY A 233 -13.97 -1.06 -13.22
C GLY A 233 -14.09 -2.50 -13.74
N LEU A 234 -13.13 -2.91 -14.56
CA LEU A 234 -13.08 -4.29 -15.03
C LEU A 234 -12.63 -5.21 -13.88
N PRO A 235 -13.15 -6.44 -13.78
CA PRO A 235 -12.56 -7.41 -12.87
C PRO A 235 -11.14 -7.75 -13.31
N GLY A 236 -10.32 -8.21 -12.38
CA GLY A 236 -9.01 -8.77 -12.70
C GLY A 236 -9.10 -10.02 -13.58
N LEU A 237 -7.96 -10.46 -14.04
CA LEU A 237 -7.84 -11.68 -14.86
C LEU A 237 -7.44 -12.87 -13.98
N LEU A 238 -7.87 -14.07 -14.38
CA LEU A 238 -7.27 -15.32 -13.92
C LEU A 238 -5.88 -15.43 -14.57
N PRO A 239 -4.88 -15.99 -13.87
CA PRO A 239 -3.54 -16.21 -14.43
C PRO A 239 -3.51 -17.32 -15.48
#